data_fe29448ba5e3b42601dbc3c8fabaae8a
#
_entry.id   fe29448ba5e3b42601dbc3c8fabaae8a
#
_cell.length_a   1.000
_cell.length_b   1.000
_cell.length_c   1.000
_cell.angle_alpha   90.00
_cell.angle_beta   90.00
_cell.angle_gamma   90.00
#
_symmetry.space_group_name_H-M   'P 1'
#
loop_
_entity.id
_entity.type
_entity.pdbx_description
1 polymer ?
#
loop_
_entity_poly.entity_id
_entity_poly.type
_entity_poly.pdbx_seq_one_letter_code
_entity_poly.pdbx_strand_id
1 'polypeptide(L)' 'ILHTLKEGNFKRIQYTDEIKKNIVEEHIHVKEGEKLIPFTGSNGTVGVLILRYDSMEEMLHKMDNMYDYITVEVE' A
#
# COMPACT_ATOMS: atom_id res chain seq x y z
N ILE A 1 4.72 -3.38 4.36
CA ILE A 1 4.95 -1.93 4.46
C ILE A 1 4.65 -1.28 3.11
N LEU A 2 3.80 -0.27 3.13
CA LEU A 2 3.46 0.47 1.93
C LEU A 2 4.40 1.64 1.72
N HIS A 3 4.84 1.81 0.48
CA HIS A 3 5.66 2.95 0.06
C HIS A 3 5.01 3.64 -1.12
N THR A 4 5.32 4.93 -1.29
CA THR A 4 4.89 5.64 -2.48
C THR A 4 5.91 5.45 -3.60
N LEU A 5 5.43 5.38 -4.84
CA LEU A 5 6.28 5.34 -6.03
C LEU A 5 6.45 6.73 -6.65
N LYS A 6 5.66 7.70 -6.19
CA LYS A 6 5.65 9.06 -6.74
C LYS A 6 5.78 10.08 -5.63
N GLU A 7 6.43 11.19 -5.93
CA GLU A 7 6.47 12.35 -5.05
C GLU A 7 5.17 13.14 -5.20
N GLY A 8 4.66 13.63 -4.09
CA GLY A 8 3.46 14.44 -4.09
C GLY A 8 2.80 14.46 -2.73
N ASN A 9 1.63 15.10 -2.66
CA ASN A 9 0.86 15.15 -1.43
C ASN A 9 -0.08 13.95 -1.36
N PHE A 10 -0.10 13.28 -0.24
CA PHE A 10 -0.94 12.10 -0.06
C PHE A 10 -2.41 12.45 -0.24
N LYS A 11 -3.10 11.66 -1.05
CA LYS A 11 -4.51 11.82 -1.28
C LYS A 11 -5.30 10.67 -0.65
N ARG A 12 -5.01 9.45 -1.08
CA ARG A 12 -5.66 8.26 -0.55
C ARG A 12 -4.95 6.99 -1.02
N ILE A 13 -5.38 5.87 -0.47
CA ILE A 13 -4.94 4.56 -0.92
C ILE A 13 -6.16 3.86 -1.52
N GLN A 14 -5.98 3.30 -2.70
CA GLN A 14 -7.02 2.53 -3.36
C GLN A 14 -6.67 1.06 -3.37
N TYR A 15 -7.67 0.22 -3.12
CA TYR A 15 -7.53 -1.23 -3.13
C TYR A 15 -8.49 -1.83 -4.14
N THR A 16 -8.04 -2.87 -4.86
CA THR A 16 -8.97 -3.65 -5.69
C THR A 16 -9.82 -4.54 -4.78
N ASP A 17 -10.97 -4.99 -5.29
CA ASP A 17 -11.83 -5.88 -4.52
C ASP A 17 -11.13 -7.20 -4.20
N GLU A 18 -10.21 -7.63 -5.06
CA GLU A 18 -9.46 -8.86 -4.86
C GLU A 18 -8.54 -8.81 -3.64
N ILE A 19 -7.92 -7.65 -3.38
CA ILE A 19 -7.01 -7.54 -2.24
C ILE A 19 -7.76 -7.16 -0.96
N LYS A 20 -8.89 -6.48 -1.07
CA LYS A 20 -9.68 -6.09 0.10
C LYS A 20 -10.05 -7.28 0.97
N LYS A 21 -10.39 -8.40 0.37
CA LYS A 21 -10.76 -9.62 1.11
C LYS A 21 -9.60 -10.20 1.90
N ASN A 22 -8.38 -9.85 1.55
CA ASN A 22 -7.18 -10.34 2.22
C ASN A 22 -6.71 -9.44 3.36
N ILE A 23 -7.24 -8.21 3.45
CA ILE A 23 -6.78 -7.24 4.45
C ILE A 23 -7.37 -7.59 5.81
N VAL A 24 -6.50 -7.88 6.78
CA VAL A 24 -6.89 -8.15 8.16
C VAL A 24 -6.82 -6.87 8.98
N GLU A 25 -5.73 -6.12 8.84
CA GLU A 25 -5.53 -4.86 9.54
C GLU A 25 -4.84 -3.86 8.62
N GLU A 26 -5.13 -2.59 8.86
CA GLU A 26 -4.57 -1.48 8.11
C GLU A 26 -4.08 -0.43 9.08
N HIS A 27 -2.81 -0.04 8.96
CA HIS A 27 -2.20 1.00 9.78
C HIS A 27 -1.57 2.03 8.86
N ILE A 28 -2.31 3.10 8.58
CA ILE A 28 -1.84 4.17 7.71
C ILE A 28 -1.25 5.29 8.55
N HIS A 29 -0.01 5.65 8.26
CA HIS A 29 0.77 6.60 9.05
C HIS A 29 0.68 8.04 8.53
N VAL A 30 0.17 8.23 7.32
CA VAL A 30 0.10 9.55 6.70
C VAL A 30 -1.32 10.07 6.66
N LYS A 31 -1.46 11.38 6.58
CA LYS A 31 -2.76 12.06 6.49
C LYS A 31 -2.91 12.69 5.12
N GLU A 32 -4.15 12.89 4.70
CA GLU A 32 -4.45 13.57 3.45
C GLU A 32 -3.78 14.94 3.42
N GLY A 33 -3.09 15.23 2.32
CA GLY A 33 -2.36 16.48 2.15
C GLY A 33 -0.92 16.44 2.61
N GLU A 34 -0.51 15.39 3.32
CA GLU A 34 0.86 15.26 3.78
C GLU A 34 1.80 14.97 2.61
N LYS A 35 2.95 15.62 2.58
CA LYS A 35 3.90 15.43 1.49
C LYS A 35 4.59 14.07 1.58
N LEU A 36 4.60 13.35 0.46
CA LEU A 36 5.26 12.06 0.33
C LEU A 36 6.43 12.17 -0.64
N ILE A 37 7.49 11.43 -0.37
CA ILE A 37 8.62 11.28 -1.29
C ILE A 37 8.84 9.80 -1.53
N PRO A 38 9.42 9.42 -2.70
CA PRO A 38 9.74 8.03 -2.96
C PRO A 38 10.65 7.47 -1.87
N PHE A 39 10.50 6.19 -1.60
CA PHE A 39 11.24 5.54 -0.54
C PHE A 39 12.76 5.61 -0.78
N THR A 40 13.46 6.24 0.15
CA THR A 40 14.92 6.29 0.19
C THR A 40 15.44 6.00 1.60
N GLY A 41 14.56 5.43 2.46
CA GLY A 41 14.82 5.15 3.85
C GLY A 41 13.48 4.98 4.53
N SER A 42 13.34 5.41 5.78
CA SER A 42 12.08 5.29 6.51
C SER A 42 11.05 6.35 6.15
N ASN A 43 11.46 7.42 5.47
CA ASN A 43 10.60 8.58 5.23
C ASN A 43 9.55 8.37 4.14
N GLY A 44 9.73 7.34 3.30
CA GLY A 44 8.78 7.05 2.24
C GLY A 44 7.67 6.07 2.63
N THR A 45 7.63 5.67 3.89
CA THR A 45 6.64 4.69 4.36
C THR A 45 5.29 5.33 4.55
N VAL A 46 4.27 4.80 3.86
CA VAL A 46 2.90 5.28 3.95
C VAL A 46 2.17 4.56 5.08
N GLY A 47 2.42 3.28 5.23
CA GLY A 47 1.76 2.50 6.27
C GLY A 47 2.11 1.02 6.20
N VAL A 48 1.42 0.25 7.01
CA VAL A 48 1.59 -1.20 7.09
C VAL A 48 0.24 -1.86 6.90
N LEU A 49 0.19 -2.90 6.09
CA LEU A 49 -0.99 -3.74 5.92
C LEU A 49 -0.68 -5.14 6.42
N ILE A 50 -1.62 -5.73 7.13
CA ILE A 50 -1.55 -7.13 7.52
C ILE A 50 -2.54 -7.87 6.64
N LEU A 51 -2.03 -8.79 5.83
CA LEU A 51 -2.81 -9.52 4.84
C LEU A 51 -2.84 -11.01 5.18
N ARG A 52 -3.95 -11.64 4.84
CA ARG A 52 -4.12 -13.08 5.00
C ARG A 52 -4.51 -13.69 3.66
N TYR A 53 -3.86 -14.79 3.31
CA TYR A 53 -4.12 -15.51 2.06
C TYR A 53 -4.51 -16.95 2.34
N ASP A 54 -5.34 -17.51 1.45
CA ASP A 54 -5.82 -18.87 1.59
C ASP A 54 -4.79 -19.91 1.11
N SER A 55 -3.85 -19.48 0.26
CA SER A 55 -2.81 -20.38 -0.24
C SER A 55 -1.50 -19.62 -0.42
N MET A 56 -0.39 -20.36 -0.43
CA MET A 56 0.91 -19.79 -0.69
C MET A 56 1.01 -19.27 -2.12
N GLU A 57 0.37 -19.95 -3.06
CA GLU A 57 0.38 -19.53 -4.46
C GLU A 57 -0.29 -18.16 -4.63
N GLU A 58 -1.44 -17.96 -3.99
CA GLU A 58 -2.13 -16.67 -3.99
C GLU A 58 -1.26 -15.59 -3.36
N MET A 59 -0.64 -15.91 -2.23
CA MET A 59 0.23 -14.98 -1.52
C MET A 59 1.39 -14.53 -2.40
N LEU A 60 2.09 -15.46 -3.02
CA LEU A 60 3.24 -15.13 -3.86
C LEU A 60 2.82 -14.29 -5.06
N HIS A 61 1.72 -14.66 -5.71
CA HIS A 61 1.25 -13.91 -6.86
C HIS A 61 0.88 -12.47 -6.51
N LYS A 62 0.12 -12.28 -5.43
CA LYS A 62 -0.32 -10.95 -5.03
C LYS A 62 0.81 -10.10 -4.47
N MET A 63 1.75 -10.69 -3.76
CA MET A 63 2.90 -9.95 -3.25
C MET A 63 3.85 -9.51 -4.36
N ASP A 64 4.03 -10.35 -5.39
CA ASP A 64 4.88 -9.99 -6.53
C ASP A 64 4.24 -8.90 -7.40
N ASN A 65 2.90 -8.76 -7.33
CA ASN A 65 2.15 -7.81 -8.13
C ASN A 65 1.37 -6.82 -7.24
N MET A 66 1.92 -6.49 -6.09
CA MET A 66 1.23 -5.70 -5.07
C MET A 66 0.67 -4.38 -5.60
N TYR A 67 1.43 -3.67 -6.44
CA TYR A 67 0.97 -2.38 -6.96
C TYR A 67 -0.10 -2.48 -8.04
N ASP A 68 -0.43 -3.69 -8.48
CA ASP A 68 -1.60 -3.92 -9.33
C ASP A 68 -2.89 -3.95 -8.51
N TYR A 69 -2.76 -4.21 -7.20
CA TYR A 69 -3.89 -4.34 -6.30
C TYR A 69 -4.06 -3.15 -5.36
N ILE A 70 -2.95 -2.48 -5.05
CA ILE A 70 -2.94 -1.37 -4.09
C ILE A 70 -2.24 -0.18 -4.73
N THR A 71 -2.92 0.96 -4.76
CA THR A 71 -2.37 2.19 -5.34
C THR A 71 -2.37 3.29 -4.29
N VAL A 72 -1.21 3.91 -4.10
CA VAL A 72 -1.08 5.12 -3.28
C VAL A 72 -1.26 6.32 -4.21
N GLU A 73 -2.35 7.06 -4.05
CA GLU A 73 -2.62 8.23 -4.87
C GLU A 73 -2.03 9.48 -4.25
N VAL A 74 -1.38 10.28 -5.08
CA VAL A 74 -0.78 11.56 -4.69
C VAL A 74 -1.24 12.65 -5.65
N GLU A 75 -1.21 13.87 -5.17
CA GLU A 75 -1.53 15.05 -5.97
C GLU A 75 -0.28 15.80 -6.40
#